data_5802db6d8f1e945ff086e30889cedae8
#
_entry.id   5802db6d8f1e945ff086e30889cedae8
#
_cell.length_a   1.000
_cell.length_b   1.000
_cell.length_c   1.000
_cell.angle_alpha   90.00
_cell.angle_beta   90.00
_cell.angle_gamma   90.00
#
_symmetry.space_group_name_H-M   'P 1'
#
loop_
_entity.id
_entity.type
_entity.pdbx_description
1 polymer ?
#
loop_
_entity_poly.entity_id
_entity_poly.type
_entity_poly.pdbx_seq_one_letter_code
_entity_poly.pdbx_strand_id
1 'polypeptide(L)'
;YNMVDAIVATGASIVDMDFFEALGFKHYQGSQFQDDAELRKNYIDRIYDTYIDEEELQMCDKIICDIADSLEPKSYTSREFIYEMGKYLKKNSKKKNSLIETAYDNNVPIFCPAFTDSSAGFGLVMHQEKNPKKHVTIDSVREFRELTEIKIKSKDSGLFMIGGGVPKNFIQDTVICAELL
;
A
#
# COMPACT_ATOMS: atom_id res chain seq x y z
N TYR A 1 15.25 0.09 -15.78
CA TYR A 1 16.43 0.95 -15.87
C TYR A 1 17.32 0.86 -14.62
N ASN A 2 16.95 0.06 -13.60
CA ASN A 2 17.69 -0.11 -12.34
C ASN A 2 18.04 1.23 -11.66
N MET A 3 17.09 2.15 -11.59
CA MET A 3 17.29 3.48 -11.01
C MET A 3 16.86 3.57 -9.56
N VAL A 4 16.12 2.59 -9.06
CA VAL A 4 15.53 2.57 -7.72
C VAL A 4 15.71 1.18 -7.12
N ASP A 5 16.25 1.12 -5.91
CA ASP A 5 16.51 -0.14 -5.19
C ASP A 5 15.43 -0.46 -4.16
N ALA A 6 14.73 0.56 -3.65
CA ALA A 6 13.62 0.41 -2.72
C ALA A 6 12.67 1.62 -2.82
N ILE A 7 11.42 1.40 -2.50
CA ILE A 7 10.36 2.41 -2.47
C ILE A 7 9.78 2.46 -1.07
N VAL A 8 9.54 3.68 -0.55
CA VAL A 8 8.75 3.89 0.67
C VAL A 8 7.60 4.81 0.31
N ALA A 9 6.37 4.39 0.54
CA ALA A 9 5.18 5.10 0.09
C ALA A 9 4.05 5.04 1.14
N THR A 10 2.98 5.81 0.93
CA THR A 10 1.76 5.75 1.73
C THR A 10 0.81 4.68 1.23
N GLY A 11 -0.09 4.20 2.10
CA GLY A 11 -1.21 3.34 1.72
C GLY A 11 -2.11 4.01 0.67
N ALA A 12 -2.38 5.30 0.81
CA ALA A 12 -3.13 6.07 -0.17
C ALA A 12 -2.53 5.99 -1.59
N SER A 13 -1.20 6.07 -1.72
CA SER A 13 -0.54 5.99 -3.04
C SER A 13 -0.46 4.57 -3.58
N ILE A 14 -0.20 3.59 -2.72
CA ILE A 14 0.06 2.20 -3.14
C ILE A 14 -1.26 1.42 -3.25
N VAL A 15 -2.14 1.54 -2.28
CA VAL A 15 -3.37 0.74 -2.23
C VAL A 15 -4.53 1.47 -2.87
N ASP A 16 -4.85 2.67 -2.36
CA ASP A 16 -6.08 3.38 -2.76
C ASP A 16 -5.94 4.05 -4.14
N MET A 17 -4.74 4.16 -4.68
CA MET A 17 -4.51 4.67 -6.04
C MET A 17 -3.96 3.58 -6.97
N ASP A 18 -2.74 3.10 -6.79
CA ASP A 18 -2.10 2.21 -7.76
C ASP A 18 -2.78 0.83 -7.85
N PHE A 19 -3.01 0.17 -6.70
CA PHE A 19 -3.68 -1.14 -6.67
C PHE A 19 -5.12 -1.05 -7.13
N PHE A 20 -5.88 -0.07 -6.62
CA PHE A 20 -7.25 0.21 -7.00
C PHE A 20 -7.40 0.41 -8.51
N GLU A 21 -6.57 1.28 -9.12
CA GLU A 21 -6.60 1.49 -10.56
C GLU A 21 -6.12 0.27 -11.36
N ALA A 22 -5.16 -0.49 -10.84
CA ALA A 22 -4.70 -1.73 -11.49
C ALA A 22 -5.80 -2.79 -11.55
N LEU A 23 -6.73 -2.80 -10.60
CA LEU A 23 -7.92 -3.64 -10.63
C LEU A 23 -8.95 -3.19 -11.69
N GLY A 24 -8.74 -2.02 -12.31
CA GLY A 24 -9.60 -1.46 -13.35
C GLY A 24 -10.63 -0.48 -12.84
N PHE A 25 -10.58 -0.13 -11.57
CA PHE A 25 -11.39 0.92 -10.96
C PHE A 25 -10.86 2.31 -11.33
N LYS A 26 -11.63 3.37 -11.09
CA LYS A 26 -11.30 4.69 -11.61
C LYS A 26 -11.48 5.79 -10.58
N HIS A 27 -10.58 6.76 -10.65
CA HIS A 27 -10.77 8.07 -10.04
C HIS A 27 -11.39 9.02 -11.08
N TYR A 28 -12.27 9.88 -10.62
CA TYR A 28 -12.97 10.87 -11.46
C TYR A 28 -12.66 12.27 -10.98
N GLN A 29 -12.48 13.19 -11.91
CA GLN A 29 -12.35 14.59 -11.57
C GLN A 29 -13.74 15.18 -11.30
N GLY A 30 -13.89 15.81 -10.16
CA GLY A 30 -15.10 16.46 -9.71
C GLY A 30 -14.87 17.91 -9.27
N SER A 31 -15.73 18.42 -8.40
CA SER A 31 -15.63 19.74 -7.80
C SER A 31 -15.38 19.64 -6.29
N GLN A 32 -14.40 20.39 -5.80
CA GLN A 32 -14.15 20.51 -4.36
C GLN A 32 -15.28 21.21 -3.58
N PHE A 33 -16.20 21.87 -4.28
CA PHE A 33 -17.31 22.64 -3.71
C PHE A 33 -18.64 21.88 -3.76
N GLN A 34 -18.64 20.62 -4.20
CA GLN A 34 -19.84 19.79 -4.21
C GLN A 34 -20.28 19.46 -2.78
N ASP A 35 -21.60 19.39 -2.58
CA ASP A 35 -22.18 18.97 -1.29
C ASP A 35 -21.91 17.50 -1.04
N ASP A 36 -21.16 17.22 0.04
CA ASP A 36 -20.80 15.85 0.44
C ASP A 36 -22.02 14.99 0.85
N ALA A 37 -23.11 15.63 1.34
CA ALA A 37 -24.33 14.92 1.66
C ALA A 37 -25.06 14.41 0.39
N GLU A 38 -24.98 15.16 -0.71
CA GLU A 38 -25.49 14.73 -2.01
C GLU A 38 -24.61 13.65 -2.64
N LEU A 39 -23.28 13.76 -2.55
CA LEU A 39 -22.35 12.74 -3.02
C LEU A 39 -22.58 11.41 -2.29
N ARG A 40 -22.69 11.45 -0.96
CA ARG A 40 -22.95 10.26 -0.13
C ARG A 40 -24.24 9.52 -0.52
N LYS A 41 -25.29 10.22 -0.90
CA LYS A 41 -26.54 9.59 -1.38
C LYS A 41 -26.35 8.75 -2.64
N ASN A 42 -25.28 9.06 -3.39
CA ASN A 42 -24.94 8.39 -4.64
C ASN A 42 -23.73 7.44 -4.47
N TYR A 43 -23.31 7.15 -3.23
CA TYR A 43 -22.15 6.30 -2.91
C TYR A 43 -20.86 6.81 -3.58
N ILE A 44 -20.63 8.13 -3.50
CA ILE A 44 -19.45 8.79 -4.03
C ILE A 44 -18.64 9.38 -2.88
N ASP A 45 -17.41 8.92 -2.72
CA ASP A 45 -16.42 9.51 -1.84
C ASP A 45 -15.70 10.64 -2.56
N ARG A 46 -15.35 11.70 -1.81
CA ARG A 46 -14.63 12.85 -2.34
C ARG A 46 -13.39 13.17 -1.52
N ILE A 47 -12.29 13.33 -2.23
CA ILE A 47 -11.03 13.86 -1.70
C ILE A 47 -10.67 15.08 -2.53
N TYR A 48 -10.92 16.30 -2.04
CA TYR A 48 -10.83 17.54 -2.79
C TYR A 48 -11.70 17.51 -4.04
N ASP A 49 -11.09 17.50 -5.22
CA ASP A 49 -11.71 17.43 -6.54
C ASP A 49 -11.65 16.05 -7.19
N THR A 50 -11.29 15.03 -6.42
CA THR A 50 -11.26 13.64 -6.86
C THR A 50 -12.45 12.90 -6.28
N TYR A 51 -13.22 12.23 -7.13
CA TYR A 51 -14.35 11.40 -6.78
C TYR A 51 -14.00 9.93 -6.96
N ILE A 52 -14.47 9.11 -6.03
CA ILE A 52 -14.26 7.67 -6.00
C ILE A 52 -15.61 7.00 -5.76
N ASP A 53 -15.89 5.94 -6.51
CA ASP A 53 -17.06 5.10 -6.28
C ASP A 53 -16.83 4.26 -5.01
N GLU A 54 -17.69 4.43 -4.01
CA GLU A 54 -17.60 3.72 -2.72
C GLU A 54 -17.76 2.21 -2.87
N GLU A 55 -18.57 1.75 -3.81
CA GLU A 55 -18.76 0.31 -4.07
C GLU A 55 -17.50 -0.30 -4.68
N GLU A 56 -16.83 0.42 -5.59
CA GLU A 56 -15.52 0.00 -6.14
C GLU A 56 -14.44 -0.03 -5.05
N LEU A 57 -14.46 0.92 -4.10
CA LEU A 57 -13.53 0.94 -2.97
C LEU A 57 -13.77 -0.27 -2.05
N GLN A 58 -15.01 -0.58 -1.72
CA GLN A 58 -15.37 -1.78 -0.96
C GLN A 58 -14.98 -3.09 -1.68
N MET A 59 -15.03 -3.11 -3.02
CA MET A 59 -14.52 -4.24 -3.80
C MET A 59 -13.00 -4.37 -3.67
N CYS A 60 -12.26 -3.26 -3.62
CA CYS A 60 -10.82 -3.26 -3.35
C CYS A 60 -10.51 -3.84 -1.97
N ASP A 61 -11.22 -3.40 -0.92
CA ASP A 61 -11.09 -3.95 0.44
C ASP A 61 -11.30 -5.46 0.47
N LYS A 62 -12.34 -5.93 -0.23
CA LYS A 62 -12.64 -7.35 -0.32
C LYS A 62 -11.53 -8.14 -1.02
N ILE A 63 -10.94 -7.60 -2.08
CA ILE A 63 -9.82 -8.25 -2.78
C ILE A 63 -8.60 -8.35 -1.85
N ILE A 64 -8.31 -7.32 -1.06
CA ILE A 64 -7.26 -7.36 -0.03
C ILE A 64 -7.55 -8.46 1.01
N CYS A 65 -8.80 -8.55 1.47
CA CYS A 65 -9.24 -9.62 2.38
C CYS A 65 -9.00 -11.00 1.75
N ASP A 66 -9.39 -11.20 0.49
CA ASP A 66 -9.24 -12.48 -0.22
C ASP A 66 -7.75 -12.84 -0.43
N ILE A 67 -6.88 -11.85 -0.67
CA ILE A 67 -5.42 -12.07 -0.70
C ILE A 67 -4.96 -12.57 0.68
N ALA A 68 -5.34 -11.88 1.77
CA ALA A 68 -4.98 -12.28 3.12
C ALA A 68 -5.50 -13.68 3.48
N ASP A 69 -6.73 -14.01 3.08
CA ASP A 69 -7.35 -15.32 3.28
C ASP A 69 -6.58 -16.45 2.55
N SER A 70 -5.88 -16.14 1.47
CA SER A 70 -5.07 -17.08 0.71
C SER A 70 -3.68 -17.33 1.27
N LEU A 71 -3.23 -16.51 2.23
CA LEU A 71 -1.91 -16.57 2.81
C LEU A 71 -1.84 -17.44 4.07
N GLU A 72 -0.64 -17.90 4.38
CA GLU A 72 -0.39 -18.56 5.66
C GLU A 72 -0.64 -17.57 6.81
N PRO A 73 -1.40 -17.95 7.85
CA PRO A 73 -1.70 -17.08 8.98
C PRO A 73 -0.45 -16.87 9.86
N LYS A 74 0.31 -15.83 9.56
CA LYS A 74 1.52 -15.40 10.28
C LYS A 74 1.69 -13.90 10.20
N SER A 75 2.73 -13.38 10.81
CA SER A 75 3.12 -11.99 10.73
C SER A 75 3.87 -11.70 9.42
N TYR A 76 3.42 -10.70 8.69
CA TYR A 76 4.04 -10.17 7.46
C TYR A 76 4.47 -8.73 7.69
N THR A 77 5.50 -8.27 7.00
CA THR A 77 5.71 -6.82 6.83
C THR A 77 4.79 -6.29 5.73
N SER A 78 4.58 -4.97 5.65
CA SER A 78 3.84 -4.40 4.53
C SER A 78 4.53 -4.74 3.20
N ARG A 79 5.86 -4.74 3.17
CA ARG A 79 6.66 -5.15 2.01
C ARG A 79 6.31 -6.56 1.52
N GLU A 80 6.24 -7.51 2.44
CA GLU A 80 5.88 -8.90 2.10
C GLU A 80 4.45 -9.00 1.59
N PHE A 81 3.53 -8.27 2.23
CA PHE A 81 2.13 -8.26 1.81
C PHE A 81 1.94 -7.57 0.45
N ILE A 82 2.60 -6.44 0.21
CA ILE A 82 2.59 -5.74 -1.10
C ILE A 82 3.19 -6.63 -2.20
N TYR A 83 4.19 -7.44 -1.89
CA TYR A 83 4.70 -8.42 -2.83
C TYR A 83 3.62 -9.44 -3.25
N GLU A 84 2.80 -9.93 -2.33
CA GLU A 84 1.67 -10.81 -2.65
C GLU A 84 0.56 -10.07 -3.43
N MET A 85 0.34 -8.77 -3.15
CA MET A 85 -0.53 -7.93 -3.98
C MET A 85 0.00 -7.83 -5.42
N GLY A 86 1.30 -7.66 -5.61
CA GLY A 86 1.94 -7.64 -6.93
C GLY A 86 1.77 -8.97 -7.69
N LYS A 87 1.95 -10.06 -6.99
CA LYS A 87 1.71 -11.41 -7.52
C LYS A 87 0.24 -11.63 -7.92
N TYR A 88 -0.69 -11.07 -7.15
CA TYR A 88 -2.11 -11.07 -7.51
C TYR A 88 -2.36 -10.25 -8.78
N LEU A 89 -1.82 -9.04 -8.86
CA LEU A 89 -1.97 -8.16 -10.03
C LEU A 89 -1.37 -8.78 -11.30
N LYS A 90 -0.26 -9.49 -11.20
CA LYS A 90 0.34 -10.19 -12.34
C LYS A 90 -0.65 -11.11 -13.08
N LYS A 91 -1.67 -11.60 -12.38
CA LYS A 91 -2.70 -12.49 -12.95
C LYS A 91 -4.01 -11.78 -13.25
N ASN A 92 -4.30 -10.70 -12.55
CA ASN A 92 -5.64 -10.10 -12.49
C ASN A 92 -5.68 -8.62 -12.87
N SER A 93 -4.53 -7.98 -13.13
CA SER A 93 -4.47 -6.56 -13.50
C SER A 93 -5.22 -6.30 -14.80
N LYS A 94 -6.01 -5.25 -14.80
CA LYS A 94 -6.75 -4.74 -15.96
C LYS A 94 -6.08 -3.50 -16.57
N LYS A 95 -5.17 -2.87 -15.84
CA LYS A 95 -4.41 -1.68 -16.26
C LYS A 95 -2.92 -2.02 -16.31
N LYS A 96 -2.26 -1.67 -17.39
CA LYS A 96 -0.80 -1.82 -17.51
C LYS A 96 -0.08 -0.72 -16.73
N ASN A 97 1.16 -0.98 -16.33
CA ASN A 97 2.06 -0.04 -15.65
C ASN A 97 1.66 0.31 -14.21
N SER A 98 1.05 -0.62 -13.48
CA SER A 98 0.94 -0.52 -12.04
C SER A 98 2.35 -0.48 -11.42
N LEU A 99 2.55 0.39 -10.43
CA LEU A 99 3.80 0.48 -9.67
C LEU A 99 4.04 -0.82 -8.89
N ILE A 100 3.01 -1.36 -8.24
CA ILE A 100 3.10 -2.62 -7.47
C ILE A 100 3.46 -3.78 -8.39
N GLU A 101 2.78 -3.94 -9.53
CA GLU A 101 3.07 -5.02 -10.49
C GLU A 101 4.49 -4.88 -11.06
N THR A 102 4.90 -3.66 -11.42
CA THR A 102 6.23 -3.37 -11.95
C THR A 102 7.33 -3.65 -10.91
N ALA A 103 7.10 -3.26 -9.66
CA ALA A 103 8.03 -3.52 -8.56
C ALA A 103 8.15 -5.03 -8.28
N TYR A 104 7.04 -5.76 -8.29
CA TYR A 104 7.03 -7.21 -8.17
C TYR A 104 7.86 -7.88 -9.29
N ASP A 105 7.65 -7.49 -10.54
CA ASP A 105 8.36 -8.06 -11.70
C ASP A 105 9.89 -7.79 -11.68
N ASN A 106 10.30 -6.69 -11.04
CA ASN A 106 11.70 -6.29 -10.94
C ASN A 106 12.33 -6.56 -9.56
N ASN A 107 11.62 -7.23 -8.65
CA ASN A 107 12.04 -7.48 -7.26
C ASN A 107 12.45 -6.20 -6.50
N VAL A 108 11.79 -5.08 -6.77
CA VAL A 108 11.97 -3.84 -6.02
C VAL A 108 11.04 -3.84 -4.81
N PRO A 109 11.56 -3.82 -3.57
CA PRO A 109 10.71 -3.82 -2.38
C PRO A 109 9.99 -2.49 -2.22
N ILE A 110 8.70 -2.56 -1.83
CA ILE A 110 7.89 -1.41 -1.44
C ILE A 110 7.58 -1.54 0.04
N PHE A 111 7.95 -0.54 0.82
CA PHE A 111 7.65 -0.39 2.24
C PHE A 111 6.53 0.63 2.42
N CYS A 112 5.56 0.32 3.25
CA CYS A 112 4.42 1.20 3.50
C CYS A 112 4.18 1.37 5.00
N PRO A 113 4.86 2.31 5.67
CA PRO A 113 4.58 2.63 7.06
C PRO A 113 3.12 3.08 7.21
N ALA A 114 2.47 2.73 8.31
CA ALA A 114 1.03 2.93 8.51
C ALA A 114 0.16 2.25 7.43
N PHE A 115 0.55 1.05 6.99
CA PHE A 115 -0.11 0.29 5.92
C PHE A 115 -1.62 0.12 6.11
N THR A 116 -2.08 0.07 7.34
CA THR A 116 -3.50 -0.06 7.69
C THR A 116 -4.31 1.23 7.53
N ASP A 117 -3.67 2.36 7.25
CA ASP A 117 -4.33 3.64 6.93
C ASP A 117 -4.64 3.73 5.42
N SER A 118 -5.39 2.74 4.92
CA SER A 118 -5.80 2.58 3.52
C SER A 118 -6.81 1.41 3.41
N SER A 119 -7.33 1.12 2.21
CA SER A 119 -8.12 -0.08 1.91
C SER A 119 -7.47 -1.38 2.41
N ALA A 120 -6.14 -1.43 2.50
CA ALA A 120 -5.46 -2.59 3.09
C ALA A 120 -5.87 -2.83 4.55
N GLY A 121 -6.04 -1.76 5.33
CA GLY A 121 -6.53 -1.86 6.72
C GLY A 121 -7.92 -2.44 6.81
N PHE A 122 -8.85 -1.97 6.00
CA PHE A 122 -10.23 -2.49 5.96
C PHE A 122 -10.25 -3.96 5.56
N GLY A 123 -9.54 -4.34 4.50
CA GLY A 123 -9.44 -5.73 4.06
C GLY A 123 -8.84 -6.65 5.11
N LEU A 124 -7.78 -6.21 5.82
CA LEU A 124 -7.15 -6.98 6.90
C LEU A 124 -8.06 -7.12 8.13
N VAL A 125 -8.84 -6.09 8.48
CA VAL A 125 -9.85 -6.18 9.55
C VAL A 125 -10.92 -7.20 9.18
N MET A 126 -11.45 -7.16 7.95
CA MET A 126 -12.39 -8.17 7.46
C MET A 126 -11.82 -9.59 7.52
N HIS A 127 -10.55 -9.76 7.13
CA HIS A 127 -9.85 -11.04 7.23
C HIS A 127 -9.76 -11.55 8.68
N GLN A 128 -9.39 -10.68 9.62
CA GLN A 128 -9.25 -11.06 11.03
C GLN A 128 -10.60 -11.39 11.68
N GLU A 129 -11.66 -10.67 11.32
CA GLU A 129 -13.03 -10.96 11.79
C GLU A 129 -13.49 -12.35 11.32
N LYS A 130 -13.20 -12.72 10.08
CA LYS A 130 -13.48 -14.07 9.56
C LYS A 130 -12.62 -15.15 10.23
N ASN A 131 -11.40 -14.82 10.60
CA ASN A 131 -10.35 -15.74 11.05
C ASN A 131 -9.82 -15.41 12.46
N PRO A 132 -10.67 -15.36 13.51
CA PRO A 132 -10.30 -14.77 14.81
C PRO A 132 -9.18 -15.52 15.55
N LYS A 133 -8.94 -16.77 15.23
CA LYS A 133 -7.93 -17.61 15.92
C LYS A 133 -6.59 -17.66 15.20
N LYS A 134 -6.59 -17.56 13.88
CA LYS A 134 -5.39 -17.65 13.05
C LYS A 134 -5.55 -16.74 11.83
N HIS A 135 -4.81 -15.66 11.80
CA HIS A 135 -4.90 -14.65 10.76
C HIS A 135 -3.54 -14.02 10.42
N VAL A 136 -3.52 -13.28 9.34
CA VAL A 136 -2.39 -12.44 8.94
C VAL A 136 -2.34 -11.21 9.86
N THR A 137 -1.13 -10.83 10.28
CA THR A 137 -0.85 -9.57 10.99
C THR A 137 0.25 -8.80 10.26
N ILE A 138 0.30 -7.49 10.45
CA ILE A 138 1.37 -6.65 9.90
C ILE A 138 2.34 -6.26 11.01
N ASP A 139 3.62 -6.57 10.81
CA ASP A 139 4.72 -6.30 11.73
C ASP A 139 5.50 -5.05 11.25
N SER A 140 5.09 -3.90 11.74
CA SER A 140 5.73 -2.63 11.42
C SER A 140 7.13 -2.47 12.01
N VAL A 141 7.42 -3.15 13.12
CA VAL A 141 8.76 -3.12 13.73
C VAL A 141 9.76 -3.90 12.87
N ARG A 142 9.39 -5.10 12.44
CA ARG A 142 10.21 -5.89 11.53
C ARG A 142 10.41 -5.17 10.20
N GLU A 143 9.39 -4.48 9.69
CA GLU A 143 9.48 -3.67 8.49
C GLU A 143 10.53 -2.56 8.63
N PHE A 144 10.50 -1.80 9.72
CA PHE A 144 11.48 -0.75 9.98
C PHE A 144 12.90 -1.30 10.08
N ARG A 145 13.05 -2.46 10.72
CA ARG A 145 14.32 -3.19 10.77
C ARG A 145 14.81 -3.59 9.39
N GLU A 146 13.94 -4.17 8.53
CA GLU A 146 14.30 -4.56 7.16
C GLU A 146 14.79 -3.35 6.34
N LEU A 147 14.10 -2.21 6.44
CA LEU A 147 14.51 -0.98 5.76
C LEU A 147 15.85 -0.45 6.31
N THR A 148 16.05 -0.51 7.62
CA THR A 148 17.32 -0.13 8.27
C THR A 148 18.47 -1.04 7.81
N GLU A 149 18.23 -2.34 7.63
CA GLU A 149 19.24 -3.27 7.13
C GLU A 149 19.69 -2.93 5.69
N ILE A 150 18.80 -2.40 4.85
CA ILE A 150 19.18 -1.88 3.52
C ILE A 150 20.20 -0.74 3.70
N LYS A 151 19.94 0.20 4.62
CA LYS A 151 20.84 1.31 4.90
C LYS A 151 22.21 0.82 5.41
N ILE A 152 22.23 -0.14 6.34
CA ILE A 152 23.47 -0.70 6.91
C ILE A 152 24.32 -1.39 5.81
N LYS A 153 23.68 -2.12 4.92
CA LYS A 153 24.36 -2.86 3.85
C LYS A 153 24.81 -1.97 2.68
N SER A 154 24.27 -0.76 2.57
CA SER A 154 24.60 0.15 1.48
C SER A 154 25.86 0.95 1.78
N LYS A 155 26.82 0.94 0.87
CA LYS A 155 28.03 1.79 0.96
C LYS A 155 27.65 3.27 0.88
N ASP A 156 26.85 3.61 -0.13
CA ASP A 156 26.30 4.93 -0.37
C ASP A 156 24.79 4.81 -0.57
N SER A 157 24.03 5.81 -0.15
CA SER A 157 22.59 5.85 -0.35
C SER A 157 22.13 7.24 -0.72
N GLY A 158 21.22 7.31 -1.70
CA GLY A 158 20.55 8.52 -2.14
C GLY A 158 19.04 8.41 -1.87
N LEU A 159 18.40 9.52 -1.57
CA LEU A 159 16.96 9.61 -1.38
C LEU A 159 16.37 10.59 -2.39
N PHE A 160 15.46 10.09 -3.22
CA PHE A 160 14.63 10.90 -4.09
C PHE A 160 13.23 11.02 -3.48
N MET A 161 12.84 12.23 -3.06
CA MET A 161 11.57 12.49 -2.38
C MET A 161 10.55 13.13 -3.33
N ILE A 162 9.36 12.52 -3.40
CA ILE A 162 8.20 13.08 -4.08
C ILE A 162 7.15 13.35 -2.99
N GLY A 163 7.03 14.59 -2.55
CA GLY A 163 6.19 14.95 -1.41
C GLY A 163 6.89 14.80 -0.06
N GLY A 164 6.12 14.57 1.00
CA GLY A 164 6.61 14.49 2.37
C GLY A 164 5.72 13.61 3.26
N GLY A 165 5.83 13.77 4.59
CA GLY A 165 5.04 13.04 5.57
C GLY A 165 5.70 11.74 6.04
N VAL A 166 4.88 10.76 6.45
CA VAL A 166 5.33 9.53 7.12
C VAL A 166 6.41 8.76 6.34
N PRO A 167 6.28 8.48 5.03
CA PRO A 167 7.30 7.77 4.28
C PRO A 167 8.67 8.46 4.29
N LYS A 168 8.67 9.78 4.17
CA LYS A 168 9.90 10.59 4.23
C LYS A 168 10.59 10.43 5.59
N ASN A 169 9.86 10.60 6.68
CA ASN A 169 10.41 10.48 8.02
C ASN A 169 10.88 9.06 8.28
N PHE A 170 10.08 8.07 7.92
CA PHE A 170 10.39 6.66 8.11
C PHE A 170 11.72 6.25 7.45
N ILE A 171 11.97 6.71 6.22
CA ILE A 171 13.23 6.40 5.53
C ILE A 171 14.41 7.20 6.10
N GLN A 172 14.22 8.44 6.54
CA GLN A 172 15.26 9.26 7.14
C GLN A 172 15.69 8.73 8.51
N ASP A 173 14.75 8.20 9.30
CA ASP A 173 15.02 7.63 10.62
C ASP A 173 15.86 6.35 10.55
N THR A 174 15.95 5.69 9.39
CA THR A 174 16.85 4.55 9.20
C THR A 174 18.31 4.91 9.39
N VAL A 175 18.71 6.17 9.16
CA VAL A 175 20.08 6.62 9.38
C VAL A 175 20.43 6.53 10.86
N ILE A 176 19.56 7.09 11.71
CA ILE A 176 19.75 7.06 13.16
C ILE A 176 19.64 5.62 13.69
N CYS A 177 18.66 4.86 13.19
CA CYS A 177 18.48 3.47 13.60
C CYS A 177 19.70 2.60 13.22
N ALA A 178 20.32 2.85 12.07
CA ALA A 178 21.53 2.14 11.65
C ALA A 178 22.74 2.44 12.53
N GLU A 179 22.81 3.59 13.18
CA GLU A 179 23.87 3.93 14.15
C GLU A 179 23.68 3.23 15.49
N LEU A 180 22.47 2.74 15.80
CA LEU A 180 22.15 2.03 17.03
C LEU A 180 22.40 0.51 16.94
N LEU A 181 22.53 -0.04 15.74
CA LEU A 181 22.71 -1.47 15.45
C LEU A 181 24.15 -1.83 15.08
#